data_3260bff548d83a20bb0a2da9637b8da0
#
_entry.id   3260bff548d83a20bb0a2da9637b8da0
#
_cell.length_a   1.000
_cell.length_b   1.000
_cell.length_c   1.000
_cell.angle_alpha   90.00
_cell.angle_beta   90.00
_cell.angle_gamma   90.00
#
_symmetry.space_group_name_H-M   'P 1'
#
loop_
_entity.id
_entity.type
_entity.pdbx_description
1 polymer ?
#
loop_
_entity_poly.entity_id
_entity_poly.type
_entity_poly.pdbx_seq_one_letter_code
_entity_poly.pdbx_strand_id
1 'polypeptide(L)'
;MSKNIYVKETYEWIRVGNGENELTEIEYEKLLKYLEKNNDVLKSNIIDIKYKKLRFINYVGIICFENVILEILPKLSLSDNLVKDREILLQMLSICNKIPITMNEKIRLSLKNYNLLNFFVMYFIESMQTQMKKGIYFEYINKIENLNVMRGKILLSTYAKEKGISPMKIRCKYDEYSENNFLNQVLKKACISILCRINDNSIQGKIKKILSY
;
A
#
# COMPACT_ATOMS: atom_id res chain seq x y z
N MET A 1 -9.18 -2.56 -16.95
CA MET A 1 -7.75 -2.21 -17.12
C MET A 1 -7.46 -0.96 -16.32
N SER A 2 -6.36 -0.91 -15.57
CA SER A 2 -5.94 0.30 -14.89
C SER A 2 -5.35 1.29 -15.90
N LYS A 3 -5.74 2.56 -15.79
CA LYS A 3 -5.23 3.67 -16.58
C LYS A 3 -4.01 4.25 -15.87
N ASN A 4 -2.90 4.40 -16.59
CA ASN A 4 -1.69 5.01 -16.07
C ASN A 4 -1.55 6.43 -16.62
N ILE A 5 -1.35 7.40 -15.75
CA ILE A 5 -1.14 8.80 -16.07
C ILE A 5 0.18 9.24 -15.49
N TYR A 6 0.98 9.94 -16.27
CA TYR A 6 2.31 10.40 -15.91
C TYR A 6 2.37 11.92 -16.01
N VAL A 7 2.83 12.58 -14.95
CA VAL A 7 3.01 14.03 -14.94
C VAL A 7 4.30 14.42 -14.22
N LYS A 8 4.92 15.48 -14.66
CA LYS A 8 6.05 16.11 -13.98
C LYS A 8 5.51 17.19 -13.03
N GLU A 9 5.98 17.14 -11.79
CA GLU A 9 5.60 18.14 -10.79
C GLU A 9 5.86 19.56 -11.30
N THR A 10 5.02 20.52 -10.94
CA THR A 10 5.13 21.95 -11.25
C THR A 10 4.93 22.30 -12.72
N TYR A 11 5.39 21.49 -13.67
CA TYR A 11 5.35 21.82 -15.11
C TYR A 11 4.07 21.34 -15.79
N GLU A 12 3.65 20.12 -15.51
CA GLU A 12 2.58 19.50 -16.26
C GLU A 12 1.23 19.59 -15.54
N TRP A 13 0.20 19.86 -16.33
CA TRP A 13 -1.18 19.90 -15.88
C TRP A 13 -1.89 18.62 -16.26
N ILE A 14 -2.53 18.01 -15.29
CA ILE A 14 -3.50 16.97 -15.54
C ILE A 14 -4.79 17.66 -16.00
N ARG A 15 -5.23 17.36 -17.20
CA ARG A 15 -6.41 17.98 -17.82
C ARG A 15 -7.57 17.00 -17.83
N VAL A 16 -8.78 17.55 -17.90
CA VAL A 16 -9.99 16.78 -18.17
C VAL A 16 -10.17 16.65 -19.67
N GLY A 17 -10.24 15.41 -20.16
CA GLY A 17 -10.37 15.10 -21.58
C GLY A 17 -10.38 13.59 -21.84
N ASN A 18 -10.25 13.21 -23.09
CA ASN A 18 -10.26 11.81 -23.53
C ASN A 18 -8.89 11.32 -24.07
N GLY A 19 -7.84 12.09 -23.85
CA GLY A 19 -6.47 11.70 -24.23
C GLY A 19 -5.88 10.63 -23.31
N GLU A 20 -4.79 10.01 -23.76
CA GLU A 20 -4.11 8.95 -22.99
C GLU A 20 -3.63 9.42 -21.61
N ASN A 21 -3.21 10.67 -21.50
CA ASN A 21 -2.69 11.28 -20.28
C ASN A 21 -3.67 12.29 -19.63
N GLU A 22 -4.95 12.18 -19.95
CA GLU A 22 -6.01 13.04 -19.44
C GLU A 22 -7.00 12.25 -18.58
N LEU A 23 -7.67 12.91 -17.65
CA LEU A 23 -8.73 12.32 -16.84
C LEU A 23 -10.10 12.60 -17.46
N THR A 24 -10.99 11.63 -17.44
CA THR A 24 -12.41 11.90 -17.70
C THR A 24 -13.00 12.79 -16.60
N GLU A 25 -14.12 13.44 -16.82
CA GLU A 25 -14.79 14.29 -15.80
C GLU A 25 -15.07 13.49 -14.52
N ILE A 26 -15.52 12.25 -14.66
CA ILE A 26 -15.80 11.36 -13.52
C ILE A 26 -14.52 11.02 -12.74
N GLU A 27 -13.43 10.69 -13.42
CA GLU A 27 -12.14 10.40 -12.78
C GLU A 27 -11.58 11.64 -12.07
N TYR A 28 -11.74 12.81 -12.68
CA TYR A 28 -11.30 14.08 -12.09
C TYR A 28 -12.04 14.41 -10.79
N GLU A 29 -13.37 14.29 -10.78
CA GLU A 29 -14.17 14.48 -9.56
C GLU A 29 -13.79 13.50 -8.46
N LYS A 30 -13.51 12.24 -8.81
CA LYS A 30 -13.07 11.22 -7.87
C LYS A 30 -11.68 11.50 -7.31
N LEU A 31 -10.78 12.00 -8.15
CA LEU A 31 -9.46 12.46 -7.69
C LEU A 31 -9.61 13.61 -6.68
N LEU A 32 -10.44 14.60 -6.96
CA LEU A 32 -10.69 15.70 -6.03
C LEU A 32 -11.23 15.19 -4.68
N LYS A 33 -12.24 14.32 -4.69
CA LYS A 33 -12.77 13.69 -3.46
C LYS A 33 -11.72 12.88 -2.71
N TYR A 34 -10.84 12.15 -3.43
CA TYR A 34 -9.74 11.43 -2.82
C TYR A 34 -8.75 12.38 -2.12
N LEU A 35 -8.40 13.48 -2.77
CA LEU A 35 -7.50 14.50 -2.23
C LEU A 35 -8.11 15.22 -1.02
N GLU A 36 -9.40 15.56 -1.07
CA GLU A 36 -10.14 16.15 0.07
C GLU A 36 -10.17 15.21 1.28
N LYS A 37 -10.38 13.92 1.06
CA LYS A 37 -10.39 12.91 2.14
C LYS A 37 -9.03 12.72 2.78
N ASN A 38 -7.95 12.92 2.02
CA ASN A 38 -6.56 12.82 2.47
C ASN A 38 -5.97 14.22 2.72
N ASN A 39 -6.60 14.98 3.59
CA ASN A 39 -6.34 16.40 3.86
C ASN A 39 -4.88 16.76 4.19
N ASP A 40 -4.06 15.80 4.63
CA ASP A 40 -2.64 16.04 4.89
C ASP A 40 -1.86 16.42 3.62
N VAL A 41 -2.32 15.97 2.47
CA VAL A 41 -1.76 16.31 1.15
C VAL A 41 -2.21 17.71 0.70
N LEU A 42 -3.42 18.15 1.09
CA LEU A 42 -3.98 19.45 0.69
C LEU A 42 -3.51 20.62 1.55
N LYS A 43 -3.15 20.37 2.82
CA LYS A 43 -2.76 21.42 3.78
C LYS A 43 -1.47 22.16 3.45
N SER A 44 -0.71 21.72 2.46
CA SER A 44 0.66 22.18 2.22
C SER A 44 0.87 22.91 0.88
N ASN A 45 -0.14 23.49 0.26
CA ASN A 45 -0.04 24.14 -1.07
C ASN A 45 0.63 23.25 -2.14
N ILE A 46 0.40 21.94 -2.05
CA ILE A 46 1.00 20.94 -2.93
C ILE A 46 0.27 20.87 -4.27
N ILE A 47 -0.96 21.41 -4.35
CA ILE A 47 -1.81 21.27 -5.53
C ILE A 47 -2.33 22.64 -5.96
N ASP A 48 -2.18 22.95 -7.24
CA ASP A 48 -2.78 24.09 -7.90
C ASP A 48 -3.98 23.59 -8.74
N ILE A 49 -5.18 24.03 -8.39
CA ILE A 49 -6.42 23.62 -9.04
C ILE A 49 -6.97 24.80 -9.84
N LYS A 50 -7.23 24.57 -11.13
CA LYS A 50 -7.91 25.51 -12.03
C LYS A 50 -9.07 24.82 -12.72
N TYR A 51 -9.88 25.58 -13.46
CA TYR A 51 -11.01 25.01 -14.19
C TYR A 51 -10.58 23.83 -15.08
N LYS A 52 -11.14 22.67 -14.83
CA LYS A 52 -10.89 21.39 -15.55
C LYS A 52 -9.40 20.97 -15.66
N LYS A 53 -8.56 21.42 -14.75
CA LYS A 53 -7.16 20.99 -14.68
C LYS A 53 -6.58 21.16 -13.29
N LEU A 54 -5.64 20.29 -12.93
CA LEU A 54 -4.87 20.38 -11.69
C LEU A 54 -3.39 20.06 -11.97
N ARG A 55 -2.51 20.56 -11.13
CA ARG A 55 -1.09 20.17 -11.13
C ARG A 55 -0.58 20.02 -9.71
N PHE A 56 0.42 19.18 -9.56
CA PHE A 56 1.12 19.00 -8.30
C PHE A 56 2.33 19.91 -8.22
N ILE A 57 2.52 20.54 -7.06
CA ILE A 57 3.64 21.44 -6.77
C ILE A 57 4.39 20.85 -5.59
N ASN A 58 5.71 20.61 -5.72
CA ASN A 58 6.54 20.03 -4.66
C ASN A 58 6.03 18.69 -4.10
N TYR A 59 5.44 17.88 -4.96
CA TYR A 59 4.97 16.54 -4.61
C TYR A 59 5.41 15.54 -5.66
N VAL A 60 6.12 14.50 -5.22
CA VAL A 60 6.56 13.38 -6.05
C VAL A 60 6.07 12.09 -5.42
N GLY A 61 5.48 11.22 -6.24
CA GLY A 61 4.95 9.95 -5.72
C GLY A 61 3.94 9.29 -6.64
N ILE A 62 3.14 8.39 -6.05
CA ILE A 62 2.11 7.64 -6.74
C ILE A 62 0.80 7.83 -6.01
N ILE A 63 -0.25 8.18 -6.75
CA ILE A 63 -1.62 8.24 -6.26
C ILE A 63 -2.42 7.19 -7.01
N CYS A 64 -3.03 6.27 -6.24
CA CYS A 64 -3.90 5.23 -6.79
C CYS A 64 -5.33 5.46 -6.30
N PHE A 65 -6.23 5.71 -7.23
CA PHE A 65 -7.66 5.82 -6.94
C PHE A 65 -8.45 5.04 -8.00
N GLU A 66 -9.38 4.22 -7.54
CA GLU A 66 -10.12 3.29 -8.40
C GLU A 66 -9.22 2.52 -9.39
N ASN A 67 -9.42 2.74 -10.69
CA ASN A 67 -8.65 2.12 -11.75
C ASN A 67 -7.59 3.06 -12.36
N VAL A 68 -7.27 4.18 -11.71
CA VAL A 68 -6.27 5.14 -12.18
C VAL A 68 -5.04 5.08 -11.28
N ILE A 69 -3.88 4.98 -11.92
CA ILE A 69 -2.55 5.10 -11.31
C ILE A 69 -1.94 6.37 -11.85
N LEU A 70 -1.75 7.34 -10.96
CA LEU A 70 -1.15 8.62 -11.28
C LEU A 70 0.27 8.64 -10.74
N GLU A 71 1.27 8.69 -11.62
CA GLU A 71 2.68 8.88 -11.30
C GLU A 71 3.05 10.35 -11.42
N ILE A 72 3.54 10.92 -10.34
CA ILE A 72 4.03 12.30 -10.28
C ILE A 72 5.54 12.22 -10.12
N LEU A 73 6.24 12.59 -11.17
CA LEU A 73 7.70 12.48 -11.27
C LEU A 73 8.38 13.82 -10.97
N PRO A 74 9.63 13.81 -10.50
CA PRO A 74 10.36 15.04 -10.22
C PRO A 74 10.68 15.83 -11.50
N LYS A 75 10.76 17.14 -11.37
CA LYS A 75 11.04 18.10 -12.47
C LYS A 75 12.51 18.16 -12.91
N LEU A 76 13.28 17.11 -12.73
CA LEU A 76 14.75 17.15 -12.84
C LEU A 76 15.30 16.96 -14.26
N SER A 77 14.53 16.42 -15.18
CA SER A 77 14.98 16.23 -16.54
C SER A 77 14.19 17.08 -17.54
N LEU A 78 14.92 17.71 -18.44
CA LEU A 78 14.36 18.39 -19.62
C LEU A 78 14.06 17.38 -20.75
N SER A 79 14.39 16.10 -20.55
CA SER A 79 14.15 15.04 -21.52
C SER A 79 12.78 14.42 -21.30
N ASP A 80 12.02 14.16 -22.36
CA ASP A 80 10.75 13.43 -22.31
C ASP A 80 10.94 11.91 -22.15
N ASN A 81 11.92 11.49 -21.36
CA ASN A 81 12.23 10.10 -21.15
C ASN A 81 11.79 9.64 -19.75
N LEU A 82 10.58 9.09 -19.66
CA LEU A 82 9.97 8.58 -18.42
C LEU A 82 10.86 7.56 -17.68
N VAL A 83 11.62 6.74 -18.40
CA VAL A 83 12.50 5.75 -17.78
C VAL A 83 13.62 6.41 -17.01
N LYS A 84 14.24 7.44 -17.60
CA LYS A 84 15.29 8.23 -16.95
C LYS A 84 14.77 8.97 -15.72
N ASP A 85 13.57 9.56 -15.82
CA ASP A 85 12.96 10.28 -14.70
C ASP A 85 12.70 9.36 -13.51
N ARG A 86 12.21 8.13 -13.76
CA ARG A 86 12.06 7.09 -12.74
C ARG A 86 13.40 6.65 -12.15
N GLU A 87 14.41 6.44 -12.99
CA GLU A 87 15.76 6.08 -12.52
C GLU A 87 16.35 7.15 -11.60
N ILE A 88 16.23 8.42 -11.96
CA ILE A 88 16.69 9.55 -11.14
C ILE A 88 15.96 9.57 -9.80
N LEU A 89 14.63 9.42 -9.79
CA LEU A 89 13.85 9.37 -8.57
C LEU A 89 14.32 8.24 -7.65
N LEU A 90 14.54 7.04 -8.17
CA LEU A 90 15.00 5.91 -7.39
C LEU A 90 16.42 6.09 -6.86
N GLN A 91 17.31 6.71 -7.64
CA GLN A 91 18.66 7.09 -7.18
C GLN A 91 18.56 8.08 -6.00
N MET A 92 17.71 9.10 -6.10
CA MET A 92 17.49 10.05 -5.01
C MET A 92 16.98 9.36 -3.74
N LEU A 93 15.97 8.48 -3.87
CA LEU A 93 15.44 7.71 -2.74
C LEU A 93 16.50 6.78 -2.12
N SER A 94 17.40 6.24 -2.92
CA SER A 94 18.52 5.42 -2.46
C SER A 94 19.56 6.24 -1.69
N ILE A 95 19.94 7.39 -2.22
CA ILE A 95 20.87 8.33 -1.53
C ILE A 95 20.28 8.80 -0.19
N CYS A 96 18.96 9.04 -0.14
CA CYS A 96 18.26 9.41 1.10
C CYS A 96 18.02 8.22 2.05
N ASN A 97 18.55 7.04 1.78
CA ASN A 97 18.34 5.81 2.55
C ASN A 97 16.85 5.42 2.75
N LYS A 98 15.98 5.85 1.83
CA LYS A 98 14.56 5.47 1.83
C LYS A 98 14.34 4.09 1.20
N ILE A 99 15.23 3.70 0.30
CA ILE A 99 15.30 2.36 -0.30
C ILE A 99 16.76 1.89 -0.26
N PRO A 100 17.04 0.59 -0.09
CA PRO A 100 18.41 0.09 -0.02
C PRO A 100 19.15 0.25 -1.34
N ILE A 101 20.43 0.60 -1.27
CA ILE A 101 21.34 0.81 -2.41
C ILE A 101 21.56 -0.49 -3.20
N THR A 102 21.41 -1.65 -2.56
CA THR A 102 21.60 -2.99 -3.17
C THR A 102 20.48 -3.41 -4.11
N MET A 103 19.73 -2.45 -4.66
CA MET A 103 18.75 -2.78 -5.68
C MET A 103 19.44 -3.34 -6.92
N ASN A 104 19.30 -4.63 -7.08
CA ASN A 104 19.89 -5.41 -8.14
C ASN A 104 19.61 -4.79 -9.53
N GLU A 105 20.59 -4.91 -10.44
CA GLU A 105 20.44 -4.52 -11.86
C GLU A 105 19.15 -5.08 -12.49
N LYS A 106 18.66 -6.24 -12.02
CA LYS A 106 17.37 -6.80 -12.44
C LYS A 106 16.20 -5.86 -12.22
N ILE A 107 16.21 -5.08 -11.14
CA ILE A 107 15.13 -4.13 -10.82
C ILE A 107 15.27 -2.88 -11.69
N ARG A 108 16.51 -2.43 -11.97
CA ARG A 108 16.76 -1.33 -12.92
C ARG A 108 16.32 -1.69 -14.35
N LEU A 109 16.53 -2.94 -14.76
CA LEU A 109 16.05 -3.46 -16.05
C LEU A 109 14.52 -3.55 -16.10
N SER A 110 13.86 -3.80 -14.97
CA SER A 110 12.41 -3.86 -14.89
C SER A 110 11.73 -2.49 -15.06
N LEU A 111 12.44 -1.38 -14.76
CA LEU A 111 11.92 -0.01 -14.94
C LEU A 111 11.60 0.33 -16.41
N LYS A 112 12.23 -0.37 -17.36
CA LYS A 112 11.92 -0.18 -18.78
C LYS A 112 10.50 -0.65 -19.14
N ASN A 113 9.99 -1.65 -18.41
CA ASN A 113 8.73 -2.32 -18.72
C ASN A 113 7.64 -2.10 -17.67
N TYR A 114 7.98 -1.57 -16.49
CA TYR A 114 7.06 -1.43 -15.37
C TYR A 114 6.90 0.04 -14.94
N ASN A 115 5.70 0.37 -14.47
CA ASN A 115 5.47 1.64 -13.80
C ASN A 115 6.09 1.62 -12.38
N LEU A 116 6.17 2.78 -11.76
CA LEU A 116 6.75 2.96 -10.42
C LEU A 116 6.01 2.14 -9.35
N LEU A 117 4.69 1.97 -9.49
CA LEU A 117 3.90 1.15 -8.59
C LEU A 117 4.36 -0.32 -8.63
N ASN A 118 4.48 -0.89 -9.83
CA ASN A 118 4.92 -2.28 -9.99
C ASN A 118 6.33 -2.49 -9.41
N PHE A 119 7.20 -1.50 -9.57
CA PHE A 119 8.52 -1.51 -8.96
C PHE A 119 8.45 -1.60 -7.43
N PHE A 120 7.70 -0.72 -6.75
CA PHE A 120 7.57 -0.77 -5.30
C PHE A 120 6.90 -2.05 -4.81
N VAL A 121 5.94 -2.56 -5.57
CA VAL A 121 5.30 -3.84 -5.25
C VAL A 121 6.26 -5.00 -5.38
N MET A 122 7.10 -5.04 -6.40
CA MET A 122 8.13 -6.07 -6.54
C MET A 122 9.13 -6.01 -5.37
N TYR A 123 9.55 -4.81 -4.98
CA TYR A 123 10.40 -4.63 -3.81
C TYR A 123 9.74 -5.12 -2.51
N PHE A 124 8.44 -4.79 -2.32
CA PHE A 124 7.66 -5.29 -1.19
C PHE A 124 7.61 -6.83 -1.17
N ILE A 125 7.32 -7.46 -2.33
CA ILE A 125 7.26 -8.91 -2.46
C ILE A 125 8.60 -9.57 -2.09
N GLU A 126 9.72 -9.05 -2.59
CA GLU A 126 11.06 -9.60 -2.30
C GLU A 126 11.40 -9.46 -0.81
N SER A 127 11.05 -8.33 -0.21
CA SER A 127 11.22 -8.09 1.22
C SER A 127 10.39 -9.08 2.05
N MET A 128 9.13 -9.27 1.69
CA MET A 128 8.23 -10.24 2.33
C MET A 128 8.77 -11.67 2.21
N GLN A 129 9.15 -12.10 1.02
CA GLN A 129 9.70 -13.43 0.79
C GLN A 129 10.98 -13.67 1.61
N THR A 130 11.81 -12.65 1.74
CA THR A 130 13.04 -12.72 2.55
C THR A 130 12.72 -12.88 4.04
N GLN A 131 11.71 -12.18 4.55
CA GLN A 131 11.29 -12.34 5.94
C GLN A 131 10.61 -13.70 6.17
N MET A 132 9.73 -14.13 5.27
CA MET A 132 9.05 -15.44 5.39
C MET A 132 10.02 -16.61 5.41
N LYS A 133 11.17 -16.53 4.72
CA LYS A 133 12.24 -17.55 4.82
C LYS A 133 12.84 -17.66 6.22
N LYS A 134 12.77 -16.59 7.04
CA LYS A 134 13.19 -16.59 8.44
C LYS A 134 12.12 -17.12 9.40
N GLY A 135 10.92 -17.35 8.89
CA GLY A 135 9.73 -17.76 9.65
C GLY A 135 8.69 -16.64 9.75
N ILE A 136 7.46 -17.03 10.05
CA ILE A 136 6.36 -16.11 10.33
C ILE A 136 6.56 -15.54 11.73
N TYR A 137 6.23 -14.26 11.92
CA TYR A 137 6.29 -13.62 13.23
C TYR A 137 5.16 -14.08 14.13
N PHE A 138 5.50 -14.56 15.33
CA PHE A 138 4.58 -14.94 16.38
C PHE A 138 4.66 -13.97 17.55
N GLU A 139 3.53 -13.75 18.19
CA GLU A 139 3.41 -12.88 19.37
C GLU A 139 2.46 -13.47 20.38
N TYR A 140 2.68 -13.20 21.68
CA TYR A 140 1.72 -13.55 22.72
C TYR A 140 0.53 -12.59 22.69
N ILE A 141 -0.65 -13.13 22.35
CA ILE A 141 -1.89 -12.36 22.28
C ILE A 141 -2.76 -12.72 23.50
N ASN A 142 -3.19 -11.69 24.22
CA ASN A 142 -4.10 -11.86 25.35
C ASN A 142 -5.51 -12.15 24.83
N LYS A 143 -6.04 -13.34 25.20
CA LYS A 143 -7.39 -13.79 24.85
C LYS A 143 -8.29 -13.86 26.07
N ILE A 144 -9.56 -13.52 25.87
CA ILE A 144 -10.62 -13.68 26.86
C ILE A 144 -11.75 -14.44 26.19
N GLU A 145 -11.93 -15.70 26.57
CA GLU A 145 -12.89 -16.61 25.92
C GLU A 145 -13.63 -17.48 26.96
N ASN A 146 -14.79 -17.99 26.58
CA ASN A 146 -15.55 -18.94 27.35
C ASN A 146 -15.17 -20.36 26.92
N LEU A 147 -14.43 -21.07 27.75
CA LEU A 147 -13.84 -22.38 27.47
C LEU A 147 -14.49 -23.48 28.29
N ASN A 148 -14.49 -24.70 27.78
CA ASN A 148 -14.95 -25.90 28.50
C ASN A 148 -13.91 -26.41 29.51
N VAL A 149 -12.66 -25.97 29.38
CA VAL A 149 -11.53 -26.33 30.25
C VAL A 149 -10.85 -25.06 30.71
N MET A 150 -10.43 -25.05 31.98
CA MET A 150 -9.71 -23.91 32.55
C MET A 150 -8.36 -23.68 31.87
N ARG A 151 -8.14 -22.43 31.43
CA ARG A 151 -6.85 -22.01 30.85
C ARG A 151 -6.51 -20.61 31.36
N GLY A 152 -5.35 -20.45 31.94
CA GLY A 152 -4.89 -19.16 32.48
C GLY A 152 -5.72 -18.70 33.70
N LYS A 153 -6.07 -17.40 33.73
CA LYS A 153 -6.79 -16.76 34.83
C LYS A 153 -8.31 -16.83 34.63
N ILE A 154 -9.04 -17.32 35.60
CA ILE A 154 -10.53 -17.33 35.60
C ILE A 154 -11.02 -15.91 35.97
N LEU A 155 -11.97 -15.39 35.18
CA LEU A 155 -12.63 -14.11 35.41
C LEU A 155 -13.98 -14.27 36.08
N LEU A 156 -13.99 -14.57 37.40
CA LEU A 156 -15.19 -14.81 38.20
C LEU A 156 -16.14 -13.61 38.26
N SER A 157 -15.60 -12.39 38.29
CA SER A 157 -16.41 -11.16 38.40
C SER A 157 -17.32 -10.90 37.18
N THR A 158 -16.90 -11.33 35.99
CA THR A 158 -17.71 -11.21 34.77
C THR A 158 -18.67 -12.39 34.60
N TYR A 159 -18.30 -13.55 35.10
CA TYR A 159 -19.14 -14.74 35.05
C TYR A 159 -20.49 -14.53 35.78
N ALA A 160 -20.47 -13.82 36.91
CA ALA A 160 -21.67 -13.54 37.71
C ALA A 160 -22.62 -12.50 37.07
N LYS A 161 -22.11 -11.68 36.13
CA LYS A 161 -22.87 -10.58 35.51
C LYS A 161 -23.48 -10.92 34.16
N GLU A 162 -22.94 -11.89 33.45
CA GLU A 162 -23.40 -12.26 32.10
C GLU A 162 -24.52 -13.33 32.18
N LYS A 163 -25.78 -12.88 32.09
CA LYS A 163 -26.93 -13.76 31.87
C LYS A 163 -26.79 -14.41 30.49
N GLY A 164 -26.44 -15.70 30.43
CA GLY A 164 -26.37 -16.45 29.17
C GLY A 164 -25.12 -17.26 28.94
N ILE A 165 -24.16 -17.26 29.85
CA ILE A 165 -23.04 -18.21 29.79
C ILE A 165 -23.57 -19.59 30.11
N SER A 166 -23.34 -20.55 29.21
CA SER A 166 -23.63 -21.95 29.47
C SER A 166 -22.95 -22.37 30.79
N PRO A 167 -23.67 -23.07 31.71
CA PRO A 167 -23.10 -23.48 33.01
C PRO A 167 -21.87 -24.39 32.87
N MET A 168 -21.60 -24.93 31.68
CA MET A 168 -20.45 -25.77 31.38
C MET A 168 -19.22 -25.00 30.87
N LYS A 169 -19.28 -23.65 30.72
CA LYS A 169 -18.15 -22.86 30.20
C LYS A 169 -17.60 -21.89 31.24
N ILE A 170 -16.30 -21.81 31.31
CA ILE A 170 -15.56 -20.96 32.25
C ILE A 170 -14.93 -19.82 31.47
N ARG A 171 -15.15 -18.57 31.90
CA ARG A 171 -14.50 -17.40 31.28
C ARG A 171 -13.07 -17.30 31.74
N CYS A 172 -12.14 -17.46 30.80
CA CYS A 172 -10.73 -17.49 31.05
C CYS A 172 -10.00 -16.32 30.31
N LYS A 173 -8.98 -15.77 30.96
CA LYS A 173 -8.02 -14.86 30.36
C LYS A 173 -6.67 -15.55 30.30
N TYR A 174 -6.11 -15.67 29.11
CA TYR A 174 -4.83 -16.35 28.89
C TYR A 174 -4.07 -15.72 27.73
N ASP A 175 -2.78 -15.95 27.69
CA ASP A 175 -1.91 -15.54 26.59
C ASP A 175 -1.72 -16.73 25.64
N GLU A 176 -1.89 -16.47 24.35
CA GLU A 176 -1.68 -17.46 23.29
C GLU A 176 -0.57 -16.99 22.36
N TYR A 177 0.42 -17.85 22.15
CA TYR A 177 1.47 -17.61 21.16
C TYR A 177 0.91 -17.88 19.77
N SER A 178 0.70 -16.82 18.98
CA SER A 178 -0.11 -16.87 17.75
C SER A 178 0.54 -16.09 16.62
N GLU A 179 0.40 -16.63 15.43
CA GLU A 179 0.71 -15.91 14.19
C GLU A 179 -0.35 -14.85 13.83
N ASN A 180 -1.56 -14.97 14.37
CA ASN A 180 -2.66 -14.04 14.10
C ASN A 180 -2.52 -12.76 14.92
N ASN A 181 -1.39 -12.07 14.76
CA ASN A 181 -1.08 -10.79 15.39
C ASN A 181 -1.36 -9.61 14.43
N PHE A 182 -1.34 -8.42 15.00
CA PHE A 182 -1.63 -7.18 14.25
C PHE A 182 -0.71 -6.99 13.04
N LEU A 183 0.60 -7.26 13.18
CA LEU A 183 1.57 -7.10 12.10
C LEU A 183 1.23 -7.99 10.90
N ASN A 184 1.02 -9.29 11.15
CA ASN A 184 0.69 -10.24 10.09
C ASN A 184 -0.66 -9.93 9.43
N GLN A 185 -1.65 -9.45 10.20
CA GLN A 185 -2.94 -9.00 9.65
C GLN A 185 -2.76 -7.79 8.71
N VAL A 186 -1.94 -6.80 9.09
CA VAL A 186 -1.62 -5.62 8.25
C VAL A 186 -0.92 -6.05 6.97
N LEU A 187 0.09 -6.91 7.05
CA LEU A 187 0.81 -7.42 5.89
C LEU A 187 -0.10 -8.21 4.95
N LYS A 188 -0.96 -9.08 5.48
CA LYS A 188 -1.96 -9.81 4.70
C LYS A 188 -2.94 -8.86 4.00
N LYS A 189 -3.44 -7.85 4.71
CA LYS A 189 -4.34 -6.83 4.13
C LYS A 189 -3.64 -6.02 3.04
N ALA A 190 -2.36 -5.69 3.22
CA ALA A 190 -1.56 -5.03 2.18
C ALA A 190 -1.45 -5.89 0.92
N CYS A 191 -1.13 -7.17 1.04
CA CYS A 191 -1.08 -8.10 -0.09
C CYS A 191 -2.42 -8.17 -0.85
N ILE A 192 -3.54 -8.30 -0.14
CA ILE A 192 -4.88 -8.32 -0.74
C ILE A 192 -5.16 -6.99 -1.47
N SER A 193 -4.83 -5.86 -0.85
CA SER A 193 -5.03 -4.53 -1.44
C SER A 193 -4.23 -4.32 -2.73
N ILE A 194 -3.02 -4.86 -2.78
CA ILE A 194 -2.16 -4.82 -3.97
C ILE A 194 -2.74 -5.69 -5.09
N LEU A 195 -3.23 -6.90 -4.78
CA LEU A 195 -3.86 -7.78 -5.77
C LEU A 195 -5.01 -7.13 -6.52
N CYS A 196 -5.78 -6.28 -5.84
CA CYS A 196 -6.91 -5.56 -6.44
C CYS A 196 -6.48 -4.44 -7.42
N ARG A 197 -5.21 -4.00 -7.35
CA ARG A 197 -4.72 -2.84 -8.13
C ARG A 197 -3.78 -3.20 -9.26
N ILE A 198 -3.16 -4.37 -9.22
CA ILE A 198 -2.16 -4.80 -10.19
C ILE A 198 -2.76 -5.78 -11.16
N ASN A 199 -2.56 -5.52 -12.47
CA ASN A 199 -3.04 -6.40 -13.54
C ASN A 199 -1.95 -7.34 -14.07
N ASP A 200 -0.71 -7.26 -13.56
CA ASP A 200 0.39 -8.14 -13.97
C ASP A 200 0.23 -9.53 -13.35
N ASN A 201 -0.01 -10.53 -14.18
CA ASN A 201 -0.22 -11.92 -13.75
C ASN A 201 0.99 -12.51 -13.02
N SER A 202 2.22 -12.12 -13.39
CA SER A 202 3.45 -12.59 -12.74
C SER A 202 3.53 -12.06 -11.30
N ILE A 203 3.26 -10.78 -11.12
CA ILE A 203 3.24 -10.13 -9.81
C ILE A 203 2.11 -10.72 -8.95
N GLN A 204 0.91 -10.85 -9.51
CA GLN A 204 -0.23 -11.47 -8.80
C GLN A 204 0.09 -12.90 -8.35
N GLY A 205 0.73 -13.70 -9.19
CA GLY A 205 1.15 -15.06 -8.84
C GLY A 205 2.09 -15.12 -7.63
N LYS A 206 3.05 -14.19 -7.56
CA LYS A 206 3.96 -14.08 -6.41
C LYS A 206 3.25 -13.70 -5.12
N ILE A 207 2.29 -12.76 -5.18
CA ILE A 207 1.50 -12.33 -4.02
C ILE A 207 0.57 -13.46 -3.55
N LYS A 208 -0.11 -14.16 -4.46
CA LYS A 208 -0.95 -15.33 -4.11
C LYS A 208 -0.13 -16.40 -3.40
N LYS A 209 1.11 -16.62 -3.84
CA LYS A 209 2.03 -17.55 -3.16
C LYS A 209 2.38 -17.08 -1.74
N ILE A 210 2.55 -15.78 -1.50
CA ILE A 210 2.76 -15.23 -0.15
C ILE A 210 1.52 -15.45 0.72
N LEU A 211 0.32 -15.27 0.18
CA LEU A 211 -0.94 -15.41 0.91
C LEU A 211 -1.30 -16.87 1.22
N SER A 212 -0.67 -17.84 0.57
CA SER A 212 -0.89 -19.28 0.82
C SER A 212 -0.05 -19.84 1.97
N TYR A 213 0.84 -19.05 2.52
CA TYR A 213 1.56 -19.35 3.76
C TYR A 213 0.77 -18.89 4.97
#